data_19a38673d12f1c5b0774b8a471684cd3
#
_entry.id   19a38673d12f1c5b0774b8a471684cd3
#
_cell.length_a   1.000
_cell.length_b   1.000
_cell.length_c   1.000
_cell.angle_alpha   90.00
_cell.angle_beta   90.00
_cell.angle_gamma   90.00
#
_symmetry.space_group_name_H-M   'P 1'
#
loop_
_entity.id
_entity.type
_entity.pdbx_description
1 polymer ?
#
loop_
_entity_poly.entity_id
_entity_poly.type
_entity_poly.pdbx_seq_one_letter_code
_entity_poly.pdbx_strand_id
1 'polypeptide(L)'
;TRLITAPGENAGLFVTNFPARGWLDDQKLREQRDDLISVNLTGDRHGASALDYTVNSQIGLPYLTGPLKSDEPINNPFPAWDVLAGQQIAIALLAAERYRRLTGQGQLIKLALTDVALATMGHLGFIAETEVNGEARQSTGNYIFGTFGHDFVCKDGYRVMVVGVSSNQWNAIVSVTNCQTQVLALEQELDLDFKQEGDRFLARERLKALFQPWFEERNFKEVKVALDKARVCWGPYQTVDELVHKDPECSEANPLFNRIKQPGVGSYLVPSQPIHFSNLDRVPPKPAPLLGQHTD
;
A
#
# COMPACT_ATOMS: atom_id res chain seq x y z
N THR A 1 12.10 17.03 -28.32
CA THR A 1 13.48 16.52 -28.14
C THR A 1 14.36 17.49 -27.40
N ARG A 2 14.42 18.79 -27.70
CA ARG A 2 15.35 19.78 -27.10
C ARG A 2 15.40 19.73 -25.54
N LEU A 3 14.25 19.61 -24.87
CA LEU A 3 14.22 19.51 -23.40
C LEU A 3 14.78 18.18 -22.88
N ILE A 4 14.49 17.08 -23.58
CA ILE A 4 14.93 15.72 -23.19
C ILE A 4 16.45 15.61 -23.34
N THR A 5 17.02 16.18 -24.39
CA THR A 5 18.44 16.12 -24.72
C THR A 5 19.22 17.38 -24.33
N ALA A 6 18.63 18.24 -23.49
CA ALA A 6 19.26 19.47 -23.02
C ALA A 6 20.62 19.17 -22.34
N PRO A 7 21.64 20.02 -22.55
CA PRO A 7 22.92 19.87 -21.88
C PRO A 7 22.80 20.18 -20.39
N GLY A 8 23.73 19.66 -19.60
CA GLY A 8 23.82 19.89 -18.17
C GLY A 8 23.87 18.61 -17.36
N GLU A 9 24.59 18.66 -16.23
CA GLU A 9 24.84 17.51 -15.37
C GLU A 9 23.53 16.90 -14.80
N ASN A 10 22.56 17.75 -14.47
CA ASN A 10 21.28 17.33 -13.90
C ASN A 10 20.17 17.16 -14.95
N ALA A 11 20.47 17.31 -16.26
CA ALA A 11 19.54 17.14 -17.37
C ALA A 11 19.65 15.72 -17.98
N GLY A 12 18.88 15.42 -19.03
CA GLY A 12 18.90 14.11 -19.68
C GLY A 12 18.27 13.01 -18.86
N LEU A 13 17.17 13.31 -18.15
CA LEU A 13 16.30 12.36 -17.47
C LEU A 13 14.93 12.39 -18.17
N PHE A 14 14.52 11.26 -18.71
CA PHE A 14 13.28 11.16 -19.46
C PHE A 14 12.46 9.96 -19.00
N VAL A 15 11.20 10.19 -18.62
CA VAL A 15 10.24 9.16 -18.25
C VAL A 15 9.03 9.25 -19.16
N THR A 16 8.59 8.15 -19.71
CA THR A 16 7.40 8.11 -20.56
C THR A 16 6.66 6.80 -20.46
N ASN A 17 5.33 6.88 -20.57
CA ASN A 17 4.44 5.75 -20.81
C ASN A 17 3.88 5.76 -22.25
N PHE A 18 4.30 6.72 -23.09
CA PHE A 18 4.01 6.70 -24.52
C PHE A 18 4.91 5.67 -25.24
N PRO A 19 4.43 5.12 -26.35
CA PRO A 19 5.26 4.26 -27.18
C PRO A 19 6.57 4.96 -27.57
N ALA A 20 7.70 4.38 -27.18
CA ALA A 20 9.05 4.90 -27.46
C ALA A 20 9.42 4.64 -28.92
N ARG A 21 8.79 5.35 -29.84
CA ARG A 21 8.98 5.24 -31.31
C ARG A 21 8.98 6.63 -31.97
N GLY A 22 9.44 6.68 -33.21
CA GLY A 22 9.54 7.91 -33.97
C GLY A 22 10.57 8.86 -33.37
N TRP A 23 10.18 10.04 -32.93
CA TRP A 23 11.05 11.02 -32.28
C TRP A 23 11.33 10.75 -30.80
N LEU A 24 10.56 9.83 -30.17
CA LEU A 24 10.77 9.35 -28.80
C LEU A 24 11.60 8.05 -28.74
N ASP A 25 12.09 7.56 -29.88
CA ASP A 25 12.95 6.40 -29.93
C ASP A 25 14.25 6.67 -29.16
N ASP A 26 14.60 5.77 -28.24
CA ASP A 26 15.75 5.93 -27.35
C ASP A 26 17.07 6.08 -28.13
N GLN A 27 17.26 5.30 -29.20
CA GLN A 27 18.48 5.39 -30.00
C GLN A 27 18.63 6.78 -30.65
N LYS A 28 17.54 7.33 -31.18
CA LYS A 28 17.56 8.68 -31.78
C LYS A 28 17.79 9.78 -30.77
N LEU A 29 17.28 9.60 -29.55
CA LEU A 29 17.54 10.54 -28.45
C LEU A 29 18.99 10.45 -27.99
N ARG A 30 19.59 9.26 -27.96
CA ARG A 30 20.99 9.05 -27.61
C ARG A 30 21.97 9.55 -28.66
N GLU A 31 21.62 9.63 -29.93
CA GLU A 31 22.40 10.30 -30.97
C GLU A 31 22.61 11.80 -30.65
N GLN A 32 21.70 12.41 -29.88
CA GLN A 32 21.80 13.80 -29.47
C GLN A 32 22.37 13.96 -28.05
N ARG A 33 22.24 12.92 -27.22
CA ARG A 33 22.75 12.88 -25.85
C ARG A 33 23.06 11.44 -25.44
N ASP A 34 24.30 11.05 -25.47
CA ASP A 34 24.78 9.68 -25.23
C ASP A 34 24.58 9.19 -23.78
N ASP A 35 24.68 10.11 -22.81
CA ASP A 35 24.48 9.83 -21.38
C ASP A 35 23.01 9.92 -20.93
N LEU A 36 22.05 9.92 -21.87
CA LEU A 36 20.63 9.98 -21.57
C LEU A 36 20.18 8.81 -20.69
N ILE A 37 19.39 9.10 -19.68
CA ILE A 37 18.64 8.10 -18.90
C ILE A 37 17.19 8.18 -19.32
N SER A 38 16.69 7.09 -19.92
CA SER A 38 15.30 6.96 -20.36
C SER A 38 14.61 5.87 -19.57
N VAL A 39 13.40 6.14 -19.08
CA VAL A 39 12.51 5.12 -18.50
C VAL A 39 11.25 5.04 -19.35
N ASN A 40 10.99 3.85 -19.88
CA ASN A 40 9.79 3.55 -20.65
C ASN A 40 8.91 2.58 -19.86
N LEU A 41 7.73 3.05 -19.45
CA LEU A 41 6.68 2.26 -18.82
C LEU A 41 5.74 1.74 -19.90
N THR A 42 5.52 0.43 -19.94
CA THR A 42 4.55 -0.23 -20.82
C THR A 42 3.50 -0.97 -19.99
N GLY A 43 2.40 -1.38 -20.61
CA GLY A 43 1.40 -2.22 -19.95
C GLY A 43 1.93 -3.62 -19.67
N ASP A 44 2.56 -4.25 -20.69
CA ASP A 44 3.22 -5.54 -20.56
C ASP A 44 4.65 -5.51 -21.11
N ARG A 45 5.39 -6.61 -20.94
CA ARG A 45 6.78 -6.78 -21.41
C ARG A 45 6.93 -6.76 -22.94
N HIS A 46 5.83 -6.92 -23.69
CA HIS A 46 5.82 -6.88 -25.15
C HIS A 46 5.50 -5.49 -25.72
N GLY A 47 5.22 -4.53 -24.83
CA GLY A 47 4.92 -3.15 -25.18
C GLY A 47 3.43 -2.86 -25.43
N ALA A 48 2.54 -3.79 -25.11
CA ALA A 48 1.10 -3.54 -25.18
C ALA A 48 0.65 -2.59 -24.06
N SER A 49 -0.50 -1.94 -24.29
CA SER A 49 -1.14 -1.07 -23.30
C SER A 49 -1.90 -1.89 -22.26
N ALA A 50 -1.83 -1.50 -21.01
CA ALA A 50 -2.66 -2.01 -19.93
C ALA A 50 -2.97 -0.88 -18.93
N LEU A 51 -4.02 -1.06 -18.15
CA LEU A 51 -4.39 -0.19 -17.05
C LEU A 51 -4.30 -0.98 -15.74
N ASP A 52 -4.08 -0.28 -14.64
CA ASP A 52 -4.00 -0.88 -13.30
C ASP A 52 -5.09 -1.93 -13.07
N TYR A 53 -6.35 -1.54 -13.27
CA TYR A 53 -7.50 -2.42 -13.01
C TYR A 53 -7.58 -3.65 -13.92
N THR A 54 -7.07 -3.56 -15.15
CA THR A 54 -6.99 -4.71 -16.05
C THR A 54 -5.84 -5.65 -15.68
N VAL A 55 -4.72 -5.12 -15.20
CA VAL A 55 -3.62 -5.90 -14.62
C VAL A 55 -4.08 -6.58 -13.33
N ASN A 56 -4.79 -5.84 -12.46
CA ASN A 56 -5.31 -6.39 -11.21
C ASN A 56 -6.18 -7.63 -11.42
N SER A 57 -7.02 -7.63 -12.46
CA SER A 57 -7.87 -8.78 -12.77
C SER A 57 -7.12 -10.03 -13.22
N GLN A 58 -5.88 -9.88 -13.73
CA GLN A 58 -5.09 -10.96 -14.31
C GLN A 58 -4.21 -11.72 -13.30
N ILE A 59 -3.95 -11.11 -12.12
CA ILE A 59 -2.96 -11.62 -11.17
C ILE A 59 -3.56 -12.41 -10.00
N GLY A 60 -4.87 -12.64 -9.99
CA GLY A 60 -5.56 -13.43 -8.98
C GLY A 60 -5.88 -12.70 -7.67
N LEU A 61 -5.35 -11.50 -7.42
CA LEU A 61 -5.60 -10.74 -6.18
C LEU A 61 -7.08 -10.45 -5.92
N PRO A 62 -7.93 -10.15 -6.92
CA PRO A 62 -9.37 -9.96 -6.71
C PRO A 62 -10.10 -11.16 -6.08
N TYR A 63 -9.63 -12.38 -6.31
CA TYR A 63 -10.19 -13.58 -5.68
C TYR A 63 -9.72 -13.79 -4.24
N LEU A 64 -8.66 -13.10 -3.82
CA LEU A 64 -8.20 -13.08 -2.41
C LEU A 64 -8.88 -11.98 -1.61
N THR A 65 -9.56 -11.05 -2.29
CA THR A 65 -10.24 -9.89 -1.71
C THR A 65 -11.74 -10.16 -1.59
N GLY A 66 -12.35 -9.75 -0.49
CA GLY A 66 -13.79 -9.88 -0.32
C GLY A 66 -14.20 -10.76 0.85
N PRO A 67 -15.49 -11.10 0.94
CA PRO A 67 -16.03 -11.91 2.02
C PRO A 67 -15.32 -13.26 2.18
N LEU A 68 -15.34 -13.79 3.39
CA LEU A 68 -14.75 -15.09 3.70
C LEU A 68 -15.27 -16.19 2.75
N LYS A 69 -14.32 -16.87 2.08
CA LYS A 69 -14.59 -17.98 1.15
C LYS A 69 -15.53 -17.59 -0.02
N SER A 70 -15.43 -16.36 -0.48
CA SER A 70 -16.17 -15.90 -1.67
C SER A 70 -15.49 -16.38 -2.96
N ASP A 71 -16.31 -16.85 -3.90
CA ASP A 71 -15.85 -17.19 -5.26
C ASP A 71 -16.00 -15.99 -6.22
N GLU A 72 -16.50 -14.85 -5.75
CA GLU A 72 -16.64 -13.65 -6.56
C GLU A 72 -15.39 -12.77 -6.43
N PRO A 73 -14.77 -12.37 -7.55
CA PRO A 73 -13.64 -11.46 -7.54
C PRO A 73 -14.09 -10.05 -7.16
N ILE A 74 -13.40 -9.43 -6.23
CA ILE A 74 -13.67 -8.05 -5.80
C ILE A 74 -12.48 -7.18 -6.13
N ASN A 75 -12.72 -6.15 -6.93
CA ASN A 75 -11.72 -5.13 -7.19
C ASN A 75 -11.60 -4.16 -6.00
N ASN A 76 -10.43 -3.57 -5.82
CA ASN A 76 -10.23 -2.50 -4.83
C ASN A 76 -10.13 -1.13 -5.52
N PRO A 77 -10.48 -0.04 -4.85
CA PRO A 77 -10.41 1.31 -5.43
C PRO A 77 -8.98 1.88 -5.49
N PHE A 78 -8.00 1.20 -4.89
CA PHE A 78 -6.63 1.65 -4.84
C PHE A 78 -5.85 1.15 -6.06
N PRO A 79 -5.34 2.04 -6.95
CA PRO A 79 -4.55 1.67 -8.12
C PRO A 79 -3.13 1.26 -7.69
N ALA A 80 -3.01 0.11 -7.06
CA ALA A 80 -1.79 -0.35 -6.40
C ALA A 80 -0.62 -0.51 -7.36
N TRP A 81 -0.88 -1.00 -8.56
CA TRP A 81 0.16 -1.28 -9.55
C TRP A 81 0.75 0.00 -10.14
N ASP A 82 -0.09 1.01 -10.40
CA ASP A 82 0.37 2.33 -10.84
C ASP A 82 1.21 3.01 -9.76
N VAL A 83 0.79 2.95 -8.49
CA VAL A 83 1.54 3.53 -7.37
C VAL A 83 2.88 2.82 -7.19
N LEU A 84 2.90 1.48 -7.22
CA LEU A 84 4.14 0.71 -7.11
C LEU A 84 5.06 0.93 -8.32
N ALA A 85 4.51 1.00 -9.53
CA ALA A 85 5.28 1.32 -10.73
C ALA A 85 5.92 2.71 -10.63
N GLY A 86 5.19 3.71 -10.14
CA GLY A 86 5.72 5.04 -9.90
C GLY A 86 6.91 5.05 -8.92
N GLN A 87 6.83 4.28 -7.84
CA GLN A 87 7.93 4.11 -6.89
C GLN A 87 9.11 3.37 -7.51
N GLN A 88 8.88 2.31 -8.28
CA GLN A 88 9.93 1.58 -9.01
C GLN A 88 10.63 2.48 -10.04
N ILE A 89 9.92 3.32 -10.75
CA ILE A 89 10.48 4.32 -11.67
C ILE A 89 11.39 5.30 -10.92
N ALA A 90 10.96 5.81 -9.77
CA ALA A 90 11.78 6.71 -8.96
C ALA A 90 13.08 6.04 -8.50
N ILE A 91 13.01 4.81 -8.01
CA ILE A 91 14.18 4.01 -7.61
C ILE A 91 15.10 3.77 -8.82
N ALA A 92 14.54 3.37 -9.95
CA ALA A 92 15.29 3.10 -11.17
C ALA A 92 16.03 4.35 -11.69
N LEU A 93 15.36 5.52 -11.66
CA LEU A 93 15.99 6.80 -12.02
C LEU A 93 17.15 7.14 -11.10
N LEU A 94 16.97 7.04 -9.78
CA LEU A 94 18.03 7.32 -8.81
C LEU A 94 19.23 6.36 -8.97
N ALA A 95 18.95 5.08 -9.20
CA ALA A 95 19.99 4.08 -9.45
C ALA A 95 20.76 4.36 -10.75
N ALA A 96 20.05 4.69 -11.84
CA ALA A 96 20.63 5.00 -13.13
C ALA A 96 21.41 6.33 -13.10
N GLU A 97 20.92 7.31 -12.38
CA GLU A 97 21.57 8.59 -12.19
C GLU A 97 22.89 8.41 -11.40
N ARG A 98 22.86 7.61 -10.32
CA ARG A 98 24.05 7.23 -9.61
C ARG A 98 25.05 6.49 -10.51
N TYR A 99 24.60 5.55 -11.34
CA TYR A 99 25.46 4.84 -12.29
C TYR A 99 26.08 5.82 -13.30
N ARG A 100 25.29 6.73 -13.85
CA ARG A 100 25.79 7.76 -14.76
C ARG A 100 26.86 8.64 -14.13
N ARG A 101 26.67 9.07 -12.89
CA ARG A 101 27.69 9.87 -12.15
C ARG A 101 29.00 9.11 -11.97
N LEU A 102 28.96 7.80 -11.82
CA LEU A 102 30.15 6.98 -11.60
C LEU A 102 30.87 6.58 -12.90
N THR A 103 30.13 6.44 -14.00
CA THR A 103 30.63 5.85 -15.25
C THR A 103 30.59 6.79 -16.46
N GLY A 104 29.84 7.88 -16.37
CA GLY A 104 29.51 8.73 -17.51
C GLY A 104 28.44 8.17 -18.44
N GLN A 105 27.93 6.97 -18.18
CA GLN A 105 27.01 6.26 -19.09
C GLN A 105 25.56 6.38 -18.67
N GLY A 106 24.69 6.79 -19.61
CA GLY A 106 23.24 6.69 -19.47
C GLY A 106 22.72 5.32 -19.87
N GLN A 107 21.42 5.09 -19.67
CA GLN A 107 20.79 3.80 -20.02
C GLN A 107 19.29 3.91 -20.29
N LEU A 108 18.78 2.97 -21.09
CA LEU A 108 17.36 2.73 -21.25
C LEU A 108 16.88 1.74 -20.20
N ILE A 109 15.87 2.13 -19.45
CA ILE A 109 15.17 1.31 -18.46
C ILE A 109 13.78 0.99 -19.01
N LYS A 110 13.42 -0.28 -19.03
CA LYS A 110 12.09 -0.75 -19.42
C LYS A 110 11.40 -1.32 -18.21
N LEU A 111 10.19 -0.88 -17.95
CA LEU A 111 9.32 -1.37 -16.88
C LEU A 111 7.95 -1.70 -17.46
N ALA A 112 7.44 -2.89 -17.16
CA ALA A 112 6.08 -3.28 -17.51
C ALA A 112 5.20 -3.30 -16.27
N LEU A 113 3.98 -2.75 -16.36
CA LEU A 113 3.04 -2.70 -15.25
C LEU A 113 2.66 -4.10 -14.78
N THR A 114 2.47 -5.05 -15.73
CA THR A 114 2.21 -6.46 -15.41
C THR A 114 3.36 -7.11 -14.66
N ASP A 115 4.61 -6.78 -15.00
CA ASP A 115 5.78 -7.35 -14.32
C ASP A 115 5.91 -6.81 -12.88
N VAL A 116 5.54 -5.55 -12.64
CA VAL A 116 5.46 -4.99 -11.28
C VAL A 116 4.45 -5.78 -10.44
N ALA A 117 3.28 -6.05 -11.00
CA ALA A 117 2.24 -6.80 -10.31
C ALA A 117 2.66 -8.26 -10.04
N LEU A 118 3.18 -8.95 -11.05
CA LEU A 118 3.66 -10.34 -10.92
C LEU A 118 4.81 -10.46 -9.92
N ALA A 119 5.78 -9.55 -9.97
CA ALA A 119 6.89 -9.52 -9.01
C ALA A 119 6.37 -9.30 -7.59
N THR A 120 5.38 -8.42 -7.41
CA THR A 120 4.76 -8.18 -6.11
C THR A 120 4.04 -9.43 -5.59
N MET A 121 3.27 -10.12 -6.42
CA MET A 121 2.63 -11.40 -6.06
C MET A 121 3.67 -12.46 -5.67
N GLY A 122 4.80 -12.50 -6.36
CA GLY A 122 5.93 -13.38 -6.03
C GLY A 122 6.60 -13.01 -4.70
N HIS A 123 6.89 -11.72 -4.48
CA HIS A 123 7.51 -11.24 -3.23
C HIS A 123 6.61 -11.45 -2.00
N LEU A 124 5.28 -11.39 -2.17
CA LEU A 124 4.31 -11.69 -1.12
C LEU A 124 4.09 -13.20 -0.90
N GLY A 125 4.72 -14.04 -1.70
CA GLY A 125 4.69 -15.49 -1.55
C GLY A 125 3.50 -16.21 -2.22
N PHE A 126 2.54 -15.49 -2.82
CA PHE A 126 1.32 -16.10 -3.37
C PHE A 126 1.60 -17.10 -4.50
N ILE A 127 2.61 -16.84 -5.34
CA ILE A 127 3.01 -17.73 -6.42
C ILE A 127 3.59 -19.02 -5.83
N ALA A 128 4.59 -18.90 -4.96
CA ALA A 128 5.25 -20.04 -4.34
C ALA A 128 4.28 -20.88 -3.49
N GLU A 129 3.39 -20.23 -2.74
CA GLU A 129 2.37 -20.90 -1.95
C GLU A 129 1.47 -21.79 -2.83
N THR A 130 1.00 -21.26 -3.96
CA THR A 130 0.15 -22.01 -4.88
C THR A 130 0.90 -23.18 -5.53
N GLU A 131 2.16 -22.96 -5.93
CA GLU A 131 2.97 -24.02 -6.55
C GLU A 131 3.32 -25.15 -5.57
N VAL A 132 3.66 -24.80 -4.32
CA VAL A 132 4.08 -25.78 -3.30
C VAL A 132 2.88 -26.54 -2.73
N ASN A 133 1.77 -25.84 -2.45
CA ASN A 133 0.60 -26.45 -1.83
C ASN A 133 -0.36 -27.08 -2.86
N GLY A 134 -0.21 -26.78 -4.15
CA GLY A 134 -1.09 -27.25 -5.20
C GLY A 134 -2.46 -26.58 -5.26
N GLU A 135 -2.70 -25.59 -4.41
CA GLU A 135 -3.95 -24.83 -4.34
C GLU A 135 -3.70 -23.37 -3.98
N ALA A 136 -4.53 -22.47 -4.48
CA ALA A 136 -4.51 -21.07 -4.09
C ALA A 136 -5.30 -20.87 -2.79
N ARG A 137 -4.84 -19.92 -1.96
CA ARG A 137 -5.61 -19.53 -0.77
C ARG A 137 -6.94 -18.90 -1.19
N GLN A 138 -7.94 -19.06 -0.33
CA GLN A 138 -9.25 -18.42 -0.49
C GLN A 138 -9.25 -17.02 0.14
N SER A 139 -10.26 -16.22 -0.20
CA SER A 139 -10.51 -14.95 0.48
C SER A 139 -10.80 -15.16 1.96
N THR A 140 -10.21 -14.33 2.80
CA THR A 140 -10.31 -14.43 4.26
C THR A 140 -11.20 -13.35 4.88
N GLY A 141 -11.88 -12.53 4.06
CA GLY A 141 -12.64 -11.39 4.56
C GLY A 141 -11.72 -10.43 5.29
N ASN A 142 -12.12 -10.01 6.47
CA ASN A 142 -11.30 -9.15 7.32
C ASN A 142 -10.34 -9.92 8.26
N TYR A 143 -10.26 -11.25 8.15
CA TYR A 143 -9.24 -12.01 8.87
C TYR A 143 -7.86 -11.81 8.28
N ILE A 144 -6.87 -11.62 9.15
CA ILE A 144 -5.47 -11.60 8.74
C ILE A 144 -5.00 -13.04 8.53
N PHE A 145 -4.45 -13.30 7.35
CA PHE A 145 -3.95 -14.63 7.01
C PHE A 145 -2.73 -15.00 7.88
N GLY A 146 -2.73 -16.26 8.33
CA GLY A 146 -1.61 -16.86 9.06
C GLY A 146 -1.51 -16.50 10.53
N THR A 147 -2.40 -15.65 11.06
CA THR A 147 -2.41 -15.25 12.48
C THR A 147 -3.81 -14.86 12.93
N PHE A 148 -3.95 -14.34 14.18
CA PHE A 148 -5.20 -13.75 14.63
C PHE A 148 -5.23 -12.25 14.34
N GLY A 149 -6.24 -11.83 13.60
CA GLY A 149 -6.62 -10.44 13.40
C GLY A 149 -7.97 -10.37 12.75
N HIS A 150 -8.85 -9.53 13.26
CA HIS A 150 -10.20 -9.32 12.74
C HIS A 150 -10.77 -7.99 13.23
N ASP A 151 -11.83 -7.56 12.59
CA ASP A 151 -12.59 -6.41 13.04
C ASP A 151 -13.72 -6.78 14.01
N PHE A 152 -14.00 -5.86 14.93
CA PHE A 152 -15.04 -5.98 15.94
C PHE A 152 -15.93 -4.76 15.91
N VAL A 153 -17.22 -4.96 16.16
CA VAL A 153 -18.22 -3.90 16.24
C VAL A 153 -18.47 -3.55 17.72
N CYS A 154 -18.31 -2.29 18.06
CA CYS A 154 -18.61 -1.76 19.39
C CYS A 154 -20.12 -1.56 19.59
N LYS A 155 -20.54 -1.39 20.84
CA LYS A 155 -21.94 -1.18 21.24
C LYS A 155 -22.63 -0.02 20.48
N ASP A 156 -21.90 1.03 20.19
CA ASP A 156 -22.35 2.23 19.49
C ASP A 156 -22.17 2.17 17.96
N GLY A 157 -21.87 0.98 17.41
CA GLY A 157 -21.76 0.72 15.98
C GLY A 157 -20.39 1.04 15.35
N TYR A 158 -19.47 1.66 16.08
CA TYR A 158 -18.11 1.84 15.60
C TYR A 158 -17.40 0.50 15.42
N ARG A 159 -16.51 0.44 14.43
CA ARG A 159 -15.77 -0.76 14.08
C ARG A 159 -14.27 -0.55 14.29
N VAL A 160 -13.62 -1.54 14.86
CA VAL A 160 -12.17 -1.50 15.13
C VAL A 160 -11.50 -2.75 14.60
N MET A 161 -10.35 -2.60 13.96
CA MET A 161 -9.45 -3.70 13.62
C MET A 161 -8.55 -4.01 14.81
N VAL A 162 -8.42 -5.28 15.17
CA VAL A 162 -7.55 -5.74 16.26
C VAL A 162 -6.65 -6.85 15.73
N VAL A 163 -5.34 -6.76 16.02
CA VAL A 163 -4.32 -7.65 15.46
C VAL A 163 -3.42 -8.20 16.54
N GLY A 164 -3.21 -9.52 16.52
CA GLY A 164 -2.36 -10.24 17.47
C GLY A 164 -1.35 -11.15 16.76
N VAL A 165 -0.36 -10.57 16.07
CA VAL A 165 0.72 -11.32 15.40
C VAL A 165 1.69 -11.88 16.42
N SER A 166 2.41 -11.03 17.15
CA SER A 166 3.36 -11.49 18.16
C SER A 166 2.66 -12.02 19.41
N SER A 167 3.38 -12.86 20.18
CA SER A 167 2.88 -13.38 21.48
C SER A 167 2.49 -12.25 22.44
N ASN A 168 3.22 -11.14 22.45
CA ASN A 168 2.88 -10.00 23.30
C ASN A 168 1.56 -9.33 22.88
N GLN A 169 1.34 -9.16 21.58
CA GLN A 169 0.08 -8.60 21.04
C GLN A 169 -1.09 -9.55 21.31
N TRP A 170 -0.90 -10.85 21.11
CA TRP A 170 -1.89 -11.86 21.43
C TRP A 170 -2.28 -11.85 22.92
N ASN A 171 -1.29 -11.89 23.80
CA ASN A 171 -1.52 -11.86 25.25
C ASN A 171 -2.22 -10.55 25.69
N ALA A 172 -1.94 -9.43 25.05
CA ALA A 172 -2.61 -8.17 25.33
C ALA A 172 -4.11 -8.24 24.97
N ILE A 173 -4.48 -8.86 23.83
CA ILE A 173 -5.88 -9.08 23.44
C ILE A 173 -6.60 -9.96 24.48
N VAL A 174 -6.02 -11.13 24.79
CA VAL A 174 -6.59 -12.09 25.75
C VAL A 174 -6.77 -11.43 27.12
N SER A 175 -5.78 -10.63 27.55
CA SER A 175 -5.81 -9.95 28.85
C SER A 175 -6.87 -8.86 28.91
N VAL A 176 -6.94 -7.97 27.90
CA VAL A 176 -7.88 -6.85 27.92
C VAL A 176 -9.33 -7.29 27.82
N THR A 177 -9.58 -8.39 27.08
CA THR A 177 -10.91 -8.98 26.94
C THR A 177 -11.29 -9.89 28.13
N ASN A 178 -10.33 -10.17 29.02
CA ASN A 178 -10.50 -11.05 30.17
C ASN A 178 -10.98 -12.47 29.78
N CYS A 179 -10.47 -13.00 28.67
CA CYS A 179 -10.88 -14.28 28.08
C CYS A 179 -9.87 -15.42 28.30
N GLN A 180 -8.94 -15.31 29.27
CA GLN A 180 -7.86 -16.28 29.48
C GLN A 180 -8.38 -17.72 29.66
N THR A 181 -9.37 -17.89 30.52
CA THR A 181 -9.95 -19.23 30.81
C THR A 181 -10.64 -19.81 29.57
N GLN A 182 -11.38 -18.99 28.83
CA GLN A 182 -12.09 -19.42 27.64
C GLN A 182 -11.12 -19.76 26.49
N VAL A 183 -10.04 -18.98 26.36
CA VAL A 183 -8.95 -19.25 25.40
C VAL A 183 -8.29 -20.58 25.69
N LEU A 184 -7.92 -20.85 26.95
CA LEU A 184 -7.33 -22.14 27.37
C LEU A 184 -8.28 -23.33 27.15
N ALA A 185 -9.57 -23.14 27.43
CA ALA A 185 -10.58 -24.17 27.14
C ALA A 185 -10.70 -24.47 25.65
N LEU A 186 -10.64 -23.43 24.82
CA LEU A 186 -10.70 -23.56 23.36
C LEU A 186 -9.44 -24.24 22.80
N GLU A 187 -8.24 -23.94 23.33
CA GLU A 187 -7.00 -24.66 23.00
C GLU A 187 -7.13 -26.17 23.24
N GLN A 188 -7.65 -26.55 24.43
CA GLN A 188 -7.87 -27.94 24.78
C GLN A 188 -8.93 -28.63 23.91
N GLU A 189 -10.04 -27.93 23.63
CA GLU A 189 -11.12 -28.44 22.77
C GLU A 189 -10.63 -28.76 21.35
N LEU A 190 -9.79 -27.86 20.79
CA LEU A 190 -9.32 -27.94 19.40
C LEU A 190 -8.00 -28.69 19.23
N ASP A 191 -7.35 -29.07 20.32
CA ASP A 191 -5.99 -29.64 20.31
C ASP A 191 -4.97 -28.74 19.58
N LEU A 192 -5.01 -27.42 19.89
CA LEU A 192 -4.18 -26.38 19.29
C LEU A 192 -3.34 -25.67 20.37
N ASP A 193 -2.21 -25.07 19.97
CA ASP A 193 -1.38 -24.20 20.81
C ASP A 193 -1.44 -22.75 20.30
N PHE A 194 -2.22 -21.89 20.95
CA PHE A 194 -2.34 -20.49 20.53
C PHE A 194 -1.09 -19.62 20.79
N LYS A 195 0.00 -20.18 21.25
CA LYS A 195 1.33 -19.56 21.12
C LYS A 195 1.80 -19.56 19.67
N GLN A 196 1.33 -20.51 18.87
CA GLN A 196 1.60 -20.60 17.43
C GLN A 196 0.62 -19.71 16.65
N GLU A 197 1.16 -18.90 15.72
CA GLU A 197 0.35 -18.00 14.89
C GLU A 197 -0.63 -18.77 14.01
N GLY A 198 -0.17 -19.84 13.38
CA GLY A 198 -0.98 -20.69 12.51
C GLY A 198 -2.19 -21.29 13.24
N ASP A 199 -2.03 -21.72 14.48
CA ASP A 199 -3.10 -22.31 15.28
C ASP A 199 -4.18 -21.26 15.62
N ARG A 200 -3.76 -20.02 15.90
CA ARG A 200 -4.69 -18.89 16.04
C ARG A 200 -5.47 -18.63 14.74
N PHE A 201 -4.81 -18.77 13.58
CA PHE A 201 -5.47 -18.63 12.29
C PHE A 201 -6.47 -19.77 12.04
N LEU A 202 -6.12 -21.01 12.36
CA LEU A 202 -7.04 -22.15 12.26
C LEU A 202 -8.30 -21.94 13.10
N ALA A 203 -8.15 -21.44 14.32
CA ALA A 203 -9.25 -21.18 15.26
C ALA A 203 -9.92 -19.79 15.10
N ARG A 204 -9.55 -18.99 14.09
CA ARG A 204 -9.90 -17.57 13.97
C ARG A 204 -11.38 -17.24 14.13
N GLU A 205 -12.27 -18.05 13.58
CA GLU A 205 -13.72 -17.82 13.66
C GLU A 205 -14.24 -18.05 15.10
N ARG A 206 -13.72 -19.08 15.77
CA ARG A 206 -14.04 -19.38 17.18
C ARG A 206 -13.49 -18.29 18.10
N LEU A 207 -12.26 -17.87 17.88
CA LEU A 207 -11.62 -16.78 18.64
C LEU A 207 -12.34 -15.46 18.46
N LYS A 208 -12.75 -15.12 17.23
CA LYS A 208 -13.59 -13.93 17.00
C LYS A 208 -14.87 -14.00 17.81
N ALA A 209 -15.60 -15.10 17.73
CA ALA A 209 -16.85 -15.27 18.46
C ALA A 209 -16.65 -15.17 19.99
N LEU A 210 -15.50 -15.62 20.49
CA LEU A 210 -15.16 -15.54 21.90
C LEU A 210 -14.91 -14.10 22.36
N PHE A 211 -14.24 -13.27 21.55
CA PHE A 211 -13.92 -11.88 21.92
C PHE A 211 -15.04 -10.89 21.62
N GLN A 212 -15.90 -11.17 20.63
CA GLN A 212 -16.94 -10.26 20.15
C GLN A 212 -17.84 -9.67 21.27
N PRO A 213 -18.31 -10.43 22.30
CA PRO A 213 -19.15 -9.88 23.37
C PRO A 213 -18.49 -8.75 24.14
N TRP A 214 -17.17 -8.81 24.35
CA TRP A 214 -16.44 -7.75 25.06
C TRP A 214 -16.55 -6.41 24.35
N PHE A 215 -16.51 -6.40 23.01
CA PHE A 215 -16.66 -5.18 22.19
C PHE A 215 -18.12 -4.71 22.14
N GLU A 216 -19.07 -5.60 21.99
CA GLU A 216 -20.52 -5.30 21.91
C GLU A 216 -21.08 -4.69 23.18
N GLU A 217 -20.49 -4.96 24.31
CA GLU A 217 -20.87 -4.40 25.61
C GLU A 217 -20.32 -2.97 25.85
N ARG A 218 -19.39 -2.49 25.05
CA ARG A 218 -18.61 -1.25 25.27
C ARG A 218 -18.75 -0.28 24.10
N ASN A 219 -18.88 1.01 24.42
CA ASN A 219 -18.80 2.07 23.42
C ASN A 219 -17.36 2.24 22.91
N PHE A 220 -17.18 2.77 21.72
CA PHE A 220 -15.89 2.98 21.09
C PHE A 220 -14.88 3.70 22.00
N LYS A 221 -15.32 4.74 22.72
CA LYS A 221 -14.44 5.49 23.64
C LYS A 221 -13.88 4.61 24.76
N GLU A 222 -14.69 3.69 25.30
CA GLU A 222 -14.27 2.75 26.35
C GLU A 222 -13.32 1.71 25.78
N VAL A 223 -13.64 1.17 24.59
CA VAL A 223 -12.79 0.25 23.84
C VAL A 223 -11.42 0.87 23.56
N LYS A 224 -11.40 2.08 23.00
CA LYS A 224 -10.17 2.83 22.73
C LYS A 224 -9.27 2.93 23.96
N VAL A 225 -9.82 3.42 25.07
CA VAL A 225 -9.05 3.61 26.32
C VAL A 225 -8.48 2.28 26.84
N ALA A 226 -9.26 1.20 26.75
CA ALA A 226 -8.83 -0.12 27.20
C ALA A 226 -7.72 -0.71 26.31
N LEU A 227 -7.88 -0.63 24.98
CA LEU A 227 -6.91 -1.14 24.01
C LEU A 227 -5.59 -0.36 24.06
N ASP A 228 -5.66 0.98 24.15
CA ASP A 228 -4.48 1.85 24.30
C ASP A 228 -3.70 1.54 25.58
N LYS A 229 -4.40 1.41 26.71
CA LYS A 229 -3.78 1.09 28.00
C LYS A 229 -3.11 -0.30 27.99
N ALA A 230 -3.74 -1.26 27.35
CA ALA A 230 -3.21 -2.62 27.21
C ALA A 230 -2.16 -2.76 26.10
N ARG A 231 -1.89 -1.71 25.32
CA ARG A 231 -0.98 -1.70 24.16
C ARG A 231 -1.34 -2.76 23.13
N VAL A 232 -2.62 -2.98 22.94
CA VAL A 232 -3.11 -3.83 21.84
C VAL A 232 -2.80 -3.16 20.51
N CYS A 233 -2.44 -3.95 19.50
CA CYS A 233 -2.32 -3.45 18.13
C CYS A 233 -3.73 -3.34 17.52
N TRP A 234 -4.22 -2.12 17.36
CA TRP A 234 -5.58 -1.86 16.88
C TRP A 234 -5.67 -0.54 16.10
N GLY A 235 -6.75 -0.39 15.33
CA GLY A 235 -7.09 0.86 14.66
C GLY A 235 -8.58 0.95 14.38
N PRO A 236 -9.17 2.16 14.38
CA PRO A 236 -10.58 2.34 14.00
C PRO A 236 -10.74 2.20 12.49
N TYR A 237 -11.87 1.64 12.05
CA TYR A 237 -12.34 1.84 10.69
C TYR A 237 -12.98 3.23 10.58
N GLN A 238 -12.52 4.00 9.63
CA GLN A 238 -13.00 5.35 9.37
C GLN A 238 -13.41 5.47 7.90
N THR A 239 -14.44 6.24 7.64
CA THR A 239 -14.70 6.73 6.28
C THR A 239 -13.70 7.84 5.93
N VAL A 240 -13.54 8.15 4.63
CA VAL A 240 -12.70 9.27 4.20
C VAL A 240 -13.22 10.60 4.76
N ASP A 241 -14.54 10.74 4.91
CA ASP A 241 -15.16 11.91 5.55
C ASP A 241 -14.72 12.05 7.02
N GLU A 242 -14.74 10.95 7.76
CA GLU A 242 -14.28 10.95 9.16
C GLU A 242 -12.78 11.21 9.27
N LEU A 243 -11.96 10.61 8.41
CA LEU A 243 -10.53 10.87 8.34
C LEU A 243 -10.25 12.36 8.14
N VAL A 244 -10.94 13.01 7.21
CA VAL A 244 -10.70 14.43 6.87
C VAL A 244 -11.23 15.38 7.93
N HIS A 245 -12.37 15.08 8.54
CA HIS A 245 -13.07 16.03 9.42
C HIS A 245 -12.90 15.76 10.92
N LYS A 246 -12.50 14.54 11.30
CA LYS A 246 -12.44 14.13 12.72
C LYS A 246 -11.06 13.67 13.17
N ASP A 247 -10.20 13.22 12.26
CA ASP A 247 -8.89 12.68 12.62
C ASP A 247 -7.81 13.79 12.62
N PRO A 248 -7.17 14.08 13.76
CA PRO A 248 -6.12 15.09 13.84
C PRO A 248 -4.89 14.76 12.98
N GLU A 249 -4.64 13.47 12.68
CA GLU A 249 -3.54 13.05 11.79
C GLU A 249 -3.76 13.51 10.34
N CYS A 250 -5.01 13.76 9.92
CA CYS A 250 -5.34 14.35 8.63
C CYS A 250 -5.61 15.87 8.77
N SER A 251 -4.69 16.60 9.37
CA SER A 251 -4.81 18.04 9.61
C SER A 251 -3.46 18.74 9.53
N GLU A 252 -3.47 20.08 9.59
CA GLU A 252 -2.26 20.91 9.66
C GLU A 252 -1.48 20.72 10.99
N ALA A 253 -2.02 20.01 11.98
CA ALA A 253 -1.29 19.61 13.17
C ALA A 253 -0.24 18.51 12.85
N ASN A 254 -0.47 17.72 11.79
CA ASN A 254 0.51 16.79 11.26
C ASN A 254 1.40 17.52 10.24
N PRO A 255 2.73 17.60 10.45
CA PRO A 255 3.66 18.29 9.55
C PRO A 255 3.70 17.75 8.11
N LEU A 256 3.06 16.61 7.86
CA LEU A 256 2.87 16.08 6.51
C LEU A 256 1.99 16.98 5.65
N PHE A 257 1.01 17.66 6.26
CA PHE A 257 -0.03 18.37 5.54
C PHE A 257 0.13 19.89 5.56
N ASN A 258 -0.26 20.51 4.45
CA ASN A 258 -0.36 21.94 4.31
C ASN A 258 -1.67 22.31 3.62
N ARG A 259 -2.27 23.44 4.01
CA ARG A 259 -3.43 23.97 3.31
C ARG A 259 -2.99 24.87 2.17
N ILE A 260 -3.37 24.52 0.93
CA ILE A 260 -3.10 25.35 -0.23
C ILE A 260 -4.38 25.97 -0.77
N LYS A 261 -4.24 27.11 -1.45
CA LYS A 261 -5.32 27.75 -2.23
C LYS A 261 -5.07 27.51 -3.70
N GLN A 262 -5.84 26.58 -4.30
CA GLN A 262 -5.77 26.28 -5.73
C GLN A 262 -6.71 27.20 -6.50
N PRO A 263 -6.22 27.99 -7.49
CA PRO A 263 -7.08 28.82 -8.32
C PRO A 263 -8.16 27.99 -9.03
N GLY A 264 -9.39 28.48 -9.00
CA GLY A 264 -10.55 27.82 -9.61
C GLY A 264 -11.14 26.61 -8.84
N VAL A 265 -10.48 26.17 -7.75
CA VAL A 265 -10.94 25.01 -6.95
C VAL A 265 -11.29 25.41 -5.53
N GLY A 266 -10.44 26.21 -4.88
CA GLY A 266 -10.63 26.60 -3.48
C GLY A 266 -9.43 26.22 -2.60
N SER A 267 -9.67 26.16 -1.28
CA SER A 267 -8.63 25.83 -0.29
C SER A 267 -8.85 24.42 0.25
N TYR A 268 -7.81 23.57 0.20
CA TYR A 268 -7.87 22.19 0.68
C TYR A 268 -6.52 21.73 1.23
N LEU A 269 -6.54 20.64 1.97
CA LEU A 269 -5.37 20.02 2.60
C LEU A 269 -4.60 19.18 1.58
N VAL A 270 -3.29 19.35 1.51
CA VAL A 270 -2.41 18.62 0.58
C VAL A 270 -1.24 18.03 1.35
N PRO A 271 -0.94 16.74 1.19
CA PRO A 271 0.27 16.15 1.77
C PRO A 271 1.51 16.56 0.99
N SER A 272 2.60 16.82 1.72
CA SER A 272 3.95 16.81 1.17
C SER A 272 4.49 15.37 1.11
N GLN A 273 5.77 15.22 0.75
CA GLN A 273 6.35 13.88 0.76
C GLN A 273 6.42 13.31 2.20
N PRO A 274 6.16 12.00 2.37
CA PRO A 274 6.18 11.38 3.70
C PRO A 274 7.59 11.13 4.27
N ILE A 275 8.63 11.10 3.41
CA ILE A 275 10.01 10.87 3.83
C ILE A 275 10.55 12.13 4.51
N HIS A 276 11.11 11.97 5.70
CA HIS A 276 11.80 13.02 6.43
C HIS A 276 13.32 12.78 6.37
N PHE A 277 14.04 13.75 5.86
CA PHE A 277 15.51 13.78 5.86
C PHE A 277 16.00 14.68 7.00
N SER A 278 16.94 14.19 7.81
CA SER A 278 17.47 14.93 8.96
C SER A 278 18.18 16.24 8.59
N ASN A 279 18.69 16.33 7.37
CA ASN A 279 19.49 17.45 6.88
C ASN A 279 18.77 18.29 5.80
N LEU A 280 17.49 18.03 5.57
CA LEU A 280 16.71 18.76 4.58
C LEU A 280 15.33 19.11 5.16
N ASP A 281 14.95 20.36 5.04
CA ASP A 281 13.60 20.78 5.39
C ASP A 281 12.58 20.17 4.41
N ARG A 282 11.41 19.82 4.94
CA ARG A 282 10.30 19.36 4.10
C ARG A 282 9.79 20.52 3.24
N VAL A 283 9.80 20.33 1.93
CA VAL A 283 9.29 21.34 1.00
C VAL A 283 7.76 21.32 1.02
N PRO A 284 7.10 22.45 1.36
CA PRO A 284 5.64 22.52 1.33
C PRO A 284 5.11 22.38 -0.11
N PRO A 285 3.93 21.75 -0.29
CA PRO A 285 3.31 21.63 -1.60
C PRO A 285 2.91 23.02 -2.13
N LYS A 286 2.97 23.18 -3.47
CA LYS A 286 2.55 24.39 -4.18
C LYS A 286 1.26 24.13 -4.94
N PRO A 287 0.45 25.14 -5.22
CA PRO A 287 -0.67 25.02 -6.14
C PRO A 287 -0.23 24.51 -7.51
N ALA A 288 -1.08 23.76 -8.19
CA ALA A 288 -0.85 23.37 -9.56
C ALA A 288 -0.81 24.63 -10.46
N PRO A 289 0.07 24.66 -11.48
CA PRO A 289 0.14 25.78 -12.41
C PRO A 289 -1.16 25.90 -13.23
N LEU A 290 -1.48 27.13 -13.62
CA LEU A 290 -2.54 27.37 -14.59
C LEU A 290 -2.10 26.94 -15.99
N LEU A 291 -3.07 26.69 -16.87
CA LEU A 291 -2.80 26.36 -18.26
C LEU A 291 -1.96 27.47 -18.89
N GLY A 292 -0.82 27.09 -19.48
CA GLY A 292 0.11 28.02 -20.10
C GLY A 292 1.02 28.83 -19.17
N GLN A 293 0.93 28.65 -17.88
CA GLN A 293 1.69 29.44 -16.88
C GLN A 293 3.21 29.33 -17.03
N HIS A 294 3.71 28.20 -17.57
CA HIS A 294 5.14 27.93 -17.74
C HIS A 294 5.48 27.59 -19.19
N THR A 295 4.80 28.24 -20.16
CA THR A 295 5.00 27.97 -21.60
C THR A 295 6.16 28.76 -22.18
N ASP A 296 6.57 29.86 -21.55
CA ASP A 296 7.63 30.77 -22.00
C ASP A 296 9.01 30.35 -21.49
#